data_8b72110036623124527d74dedf9f9b26
#
_entry.id   8b72110036623124527d74dedf9f9b26
#
_cell.length_a   1.000
_cell.length_b   1.000
_cell.length_c   1.000
_cell.angle_alpha   90.00
_cell.angle_beta   90.00
_cell.angle_gamma   90.00
#
_symmetry.space_group_name_H-M   'P 1'
#
loop_
_entity.id
_entity.type
_entity.pdbx_description
1 polymer ?
#
loop_
_entity_poly.entity_id
_entity_poly.type
_entity_poly.pdbx_seq_one_letter_code
_entity_poly.pdbx_strand_id
1 'polypeptide(L)'
;MEKYRVGIVGATGMVGQRFISLLKDHPWFEVNCVAASARSAGKTYREAVGERWAFSWEIPEKVAGMTVVDAADIDEVSKHVDFVFCAVDMKKDEIRALEEAYAKHEIPVVSNNSACRGIEDVPMVVPEINADHLAVIEAQKKRLGTKNGFIAVKPNCSIQSYVPALTPLLDFEPEKVSVCTYQAISGAGKTFKTWPEMVDNVIPYIGGEDEKSKNEPLKLWGHVEDGKIVNAALPVISAQCLRVACSDGHMAAVSVSFKKKPTIEQIKERWANYETEAQRLELPSAPKPFLQYFEDPSRPQTRLDRDFQNGFGVSIGRLREDKLFDYRFVCLSHNTVRGAAGGGILTAELLCRKGYIPHRV
;
A
#
# COMPACT_ATOMS: atom_id res chain seq x y z
N MET A 1 -8.81 17.37 -18.75
CA MET A 1 -9.63 16.24 -18.27
C MET A 1 -10.14 16.65 -16.90
N GLU A 2 -11.42 16.48 -16.63
CA GLU A 2 -12.00 16.76 -15.31
C GLU A 2 -11.37 15.80 -14.29
N LYS A 3 -11.02 16.32 -13.09
CA LYS A 3 -10.43 15.48 -12.06
C LYS A 3 -11.52 14.71 -11.30
N TYR A 4 -11.18 13.50 -10.86
CA TYR A 4 -12.03 12.75 -9.94
C TYR A 4 -12.08 13.42 -8.58
N ARG A 5 -13.27 13.55 -8.01
CA ARG A 5 -13.50 14.08 -6.67
C ARG A 5 -13.25 12.99 -5.64
N VAL A 6 -12.30 13.24 -4.74
CA VAL A 6 -11.82 12.21 -3.82
C VAL A 6 -12.17 12.56 -2.37
N GLY A 7 -12.71 11.59 -1.64
CA GLY A 7 -12.88 11.65 -0.19
C GLY A 7 -11.73 10.93 0.54
N ILE A 8 -11.28 11.51 1.66
CA ILE A 8 -10.31 10.86 2.56
C ILE A 8 -11.02 10.51 3.86
N VAL A 9 -11.35 9.23 4.06
CA VAL A 9 -11.99 8.69 5.26
C VAL A 9 -10.90 8.25 6.23
N GLY A 10 -10.83 8.86 7.40
CA GLY A 10 -9.69 8.79 8.32
C GLY A 10 -8.66 9.90 8.09
N ALA A 11 -9.09 11.05 7.56
CA ALA A 11 -8.24 12.15 7.11
C ALA A 11 -7.28 12.70 8.17
N THR A 12 -7.62 12.65 9.47
CA THR A 12 -6.81 13.20 10.56
C THR A 12 -5.69 12.28 11.04
N GLY A 13 -5.69 11.00 10.64
CA GLY A 13 -4.62 10.05 10.92
C GLY A 13 -3.40 10.24 10.01
N MET A 14 -2.24 9.68 10.39
CA MET A 14 -0.98 9.87 9.63
C MET A 14 -1.10 9.43 8.15
N VAL A 15 -1.79 8.34 7.85
CA VAL A 15 -2.00 7.86 6.48
C VAL A 15 -2.95 8.79 5.71
N GLY A 16 -4.03 9.28 6.36
CA GLY A 16 -4.92 10.28 5.77
C GLY A 16 -4.19 11.58 5.43
N GLN A 17 -3.34 12.07 6.33
CA GLN A 17 -2.48 13.22 6.10
C GLN A 17 -1.52 12.99 4.93
N ARG A 18 -0.96 11.77 4.79
CA ARG A 18 -0.09 11.41 3.67
C ARG A 18 -0.84 11.41 2.34
N PHE A 19 -2.08 10.92 2.29
CA PHE A 19 -2.94 11.04 1.11
C PHE A 19 -3.12 12.50 0.70
N ILE A 20 -3.49 13.37 1.64
CA ILE A 20 -3.67 14.81 1.39
C ILE A 20 -2.39 15.44 0.82
N SER A 21 -1.24 15.08 1.37
CA SER A 21 0.05 15.58 0.90
C SER A 21 0.38 15.15 -0.53
N LEU A 22 0.17 13.88 -0.86
CA LEU A 22 0.49 13.32 -2.17
C LEU A 22 -0.52 13.75 -3.26
N LEU A 23 -1.75 14.06 -2.87
CA LEU A 23 -2.81 14.47 -3.78
C LEU A 23 -2.82 15.97 -4.08
N LYS A 24 -1.98 16.80 -3.43
CA LYS A 24 -1.97 18.26 -3.57
C LYS A 24 -1.98 18.73 -5.04
N ASP A 25 -1.11 18.17 -5.86
CA ASP A 25 -0.96 18.55 -7.27
C ASP A 25 -1.19 17.35 -8.20
N HIS A 26 -1.98 16.35 -7.76
CA HIS A 26 -2.22 15.14 -8.52
C HIS A 26 -2.98 15.44 -9.83
N PRO A 27 -2.54 14.92 -11.01
CA PRO A 27 -3.15 15.29 -12.27
C PRO A 27 -4.60 14.79 -12.45
N TRP A 28 -4.97 13.66 -11.84
CA TRP A 28 -6.28 13.04 -12.00
C TRP A 28 -7.22 13.20 -10.81
N PHE A 29 -6.70 13.43 -9.61
CA PHE A 29 -7.47 13.42 -8.35
C PHE A 29 -7.44 14.77 -7.66
N GLU A 30 -8.56 15.12 -7.05
CA GLU A 30 -8.71 16.31 -6.23
C GLU A 30 -9.44 15.96 -4.94
N VAL A 31 -8.86 16.36 -3.79
CA VAL A 31 -9.51 16.16 -2.50
C VAL A 31 -10.70 17.12 -2.37
N ASN A 32 -11.90 16.55 -2.26
CA ASN A 32 -13.15 17.29 -2.14
C ASN A 32 -13.88 17.04 -0.82
N CYS A 33 -13.52 15.97 -0.11
CA CYS A 33 -14.08 15.67 1.20
C CYS A 33 -13.01 15.12 2.13
N VAL A 34 -12.99 15.60 3.37
CA VAL A 34 -12.19 15.05 4.46
C VAL A 34 -13.12 14.56 5.55
N ALA A 35 -13.11 13.27 5.84
CA ALA A 35 -13.98 12.65 6.82
C ALA A 35 -13.15 12.00 7.94
N ALA A 36 -13.64 12.10 9.17
CA ALA A 36 -13.00 11.54 10.35
C ALA A 36 -14.07 11.15 11.40
N SER A 37 -13.64 10.81 12.62
CA SER A 37 -14.57 10.48 13.70
C SER A 37 -15.47 11.68 14.07
N ALA A 38 -16.63 11.41 14.66
CA ALA A 38 -17.57 12.41 15.16
C ALA A 38 -16.92 13.51 16.05
N ARG A 39 -15.83 13.20 16.76
CA ARG A 39 -15.07 14.19 17.55
C ARG A 39 -14.42 15.29 16.72
N SER A 40 -14.12 15.01 15.47
CA SER A 40 -13.49 15.95 14.52
C SER A 40 -14.49 16.60 13.60
N ALA A 41 -15.68 16.02 13.44
CA ALA A 41 -16.74 16.52 12.56
C ALA A 41 -17.18 17.95 12.94
N GLY A 42 -17.49 18.76 11.93
CA GLY A 42 -17.90 20.17 12.08
C GLY A 42 -16.76 21.17 12.26
N LYS A 43 -15.52 20.71 12.50
CA LYS A 43 -14.33 21.58 12.60
C LYS A 43 -13.71 21.77 11.22
N THR A 44 -12.95 22.85 11.02
CA THR A 44 -12.05 22.92 9.88
C THR A 44 -10.98 21.83 9.99
N TYR A 45 -10.48 21.35 8.85
CA TYR A 45 -9.45 20.32 8.85
C TYR A 45 -8.21 20.74 9.64
N ARG A 46 -7.79 22.01 9.52
CA ARG A 46 -6.68 22.60 10.28
C ARG A 46 -6.91 22.50 11.79
N GLU A 47 -8.09 22.85 12.27
CA GLU A 47 -8.47 22.73 13.69
C GLU A 47 -8.55 21.27 14.14
N ALA A 48 -9.13 20.39 13.31
CA ALA A 48 -9.28 18.97 13.62
C ALA A 48 -7.95 18.24 13.75
N VAL A 49 -6.95 18.58 12.91
CA VAL A 49 -5.59 17.99 12.97
C VAL A 49 -4.77 18.67 14.06
N GLY A 50 -4.79 20.01 14.16
CA GLY A 50 -4.02 20.80 15.12
C GLY A 50 -2.53 20.44 15.09
N GLU A 51 -1.92 20.25 16.25
CA GLU A 51 -0.51 19.90 16.39
C GLU A 51 -0.15 18.45 15.94
N ARG A 52 -1.15 17.65 15.55
CA ARG A 52 -0.93 16.27 15.08
C ARG A 52 -0.52 16.18 13.61
N TRP A 53 -0.37 17.33 12.92
CA TRP A 53 0.19 17.30 11.57
C TRP A 53 1.61 16.74 11.60
N ALA A 54 1.82 15.62 10.90
CA ALA A 54 3.02 14.78 11.06
C ALA A 54 4.18 15.18 10.15
N PHE A 55 3.99 16.18 9.27
CA PHE A 55 4.97 16.54 8.26
C PHE A 55 5.58 17.92 8.50
N SER A 56 6.79 18.16 7.93
CA SER A 56 7.51 19.43 8.03
C SER A 56 6.96 20.52 7.10
N TRP A 57 6.18 20.15 6.08
CA TRP A 57 5.49 21.07 5.18
C TRP A 57 4.10 21.41 5.67
N GLU A 58 3.54 22.50 5.20
CA GLU A 58 2.21 22.97 5.60
C GLU A 58 1.09 22.13 4.99
N ILE A 59 -0.06 22.13 5.69
CA ILE A 59 -1.31 21.55 5.17
C ILE A 59 -1.68 22.32 3.89
N PRO A 60 -2.01 21.62 2.77
CA PRO A 60 -2.49 22.27 1.55
C PRO A 60 -3.68 23.21 1.85
N GLU A 61 -3.60 24.48 1.46
CA GLU A 61 -4.53 25.53 1.87
C GLU A 61 -5.99 25.20 1.53
N LYS A 62 -6.21 24.62 0.33
CA LYS A 62 -7.56 24.17 -0.08
C LYS A 62 -8.16 23.19 0.94
N VAL A 63 -7.37 22.25 1.46
CA VAL A 63 -7.84 21.22 2.41
C VAL A 63 -7.91 21.77 3.82
N ALA A 64 -7.00 22.68 4.20
CA ALA A 64 -6.94 23.26 5.54
C ALA A 64 -8.25 23.91 6.00
N GLY A 65 -8.96 24.57 5.07
CA GLY A 65 -10.26 25.22 5.32
C GLY A 65 -11.48 24.31 5.16
N MET A 66 -11.35 23.07 4.71
CA MET A 66 -12.49 22.15 4.55
C MET A 66 -13.09 21.80 5.90
N THR A 67 -14.43 21.77 5.99
CA THR A 67 -15.13 21.22 7.14
C THR A 67 -15.00 19.71 7.14
N VAL A 68 -14.59 19.14 8.27
CA VAL A 68 -14.50 17.68 8.45
C VAL A 68 -15.90 17.11 8.59
N VAL A 69 -16.22 16.11 7.78
CA VAL A 69 -17.49 15.36 7.82
C VAL A 69 -17.33 14.17 8.78
N ASP A 70 -18.41 13.74 9.42
CA ASP A 70 -18.40 12.46 10.13
C ASP A 70 -18.25 11.31 9.15
N ALA A 71 -17.26 10.43 9.37
CA ALA A 71 -17.02 9.27 8.51
C ALA A 71 -18.22 8.29 8.46
N ALA A 72 -19.10 8.31 9.46
CA ALA A 72 -20.33 7.52 9.50
C ALA A 72 -21.50 8.17 8.74
N ASP A 73 -21.43 9.47 8.40
CA ASP A 73 -22.43 10.18 7.58
C ASP A 73 -22.13 9.98 6.10
N ILE A 74 -22.41 8.76 5.61
CA ILE A 74 -22.11 8.36 4.24
C ILE A 74 -22.92 9.15 3.23
N ASP A 75 -24.14 9.51 3.57
CA ASP A 75 -25.01 10.32 2.70
C ASP A 75 -24.39 11.70 2.44
N GLU A 76 -23.82 12.33 3.46
CA GLU A 76 -23.13 13.61 3.28
C GLU A 76 -21.84 13.44 2.46
N VAL A 77 -20.99 12.45 2.81
CA VAL A 77 -19.76 12.17 2.04
C VAL A 77 -20.08 11.91 0.57
N SER A 78 -21.16 11.17 0.28
CA SER A 78 -21.54 10.75 -1.08
C SER A 78 -21.80 11.90 -2.03
N LYS A 79 -22.24 13.06 -1.52
CA LYS A 79 -22.51 14.27 -2.32
C LYS A 79 -21.24 14.90 -2.92
N HIS A 80 -20.09 14.62 -2.34
CA HIS A 80 -18.84 15.32 -2.63
C HIS A 80 -17.80 14.48 -3.38
N VAL A 81 -18.04 13.16 -3.57
CA VAL A 81 -16.97 12.25 -4.02
C VAL A 81 -17.40 11.33 -5.16
N ASP A 82 -16.44 10.95 -5.99
CA ASP A 82 -16.59 9.88 -6.95
C ASP A 82 -16.15 8.54 -6.32
N PHE A 83 -15.14 8.57 -5.44
CA PHE A 83 -14.68 7.46 -4.63
C PHE A 83 -13.98 7.94 -3.35
N VAL A 84 -13.64 7.02 -2.45
CA VAL A 84 -12.94 7.36 -1.21
C VAL A 84 -11.67 6.52 -1.02
N PHE A 85 -10.64 7.14 -0.43
CA PHE A 85 -9.58 6.43 0.24
C PHE A 85 -9.96 6.21 1.70
N CYS A 86 -9.81 4.98 2.21
CA CYS A 86 -10.14 4.65 3.60
C CYS A 86 -8.87 4.27 4.38
N ALA A 87 -8.63 5.00 5.48
CA ALA A 87 -7.49 4.82 6.38
C ALA A 87 -7.88 5.11 7.83
N VAL A 88 -8.97 4.49 8.29
CA VAL A 88 -9.49 4.65 9.65
C VAL A 88 -8.76 3.75 10.64
N ASP A 89 -8.75 4.15 11.91
CA ASP A 89 -8.22 3.36 13.03
C ASP A 89 -9.38 2.96 13.94
N MET A 90 -9.88 1.74 13.75
CA MET A 90 -11.03 1.16 14.44
C MET A 90 -10.82 -0.35 14.56
N LYS A 91 -11.73 -1.07 15.21
CA LYS A 91 -11.73 -2.55 15.20
C LYS A 91 -12.01 -3.08 13.81
N LYS A 92 -11.43 -4.24 13.46
CA LYS A 92 -11.54 -4.82 12.11
C LYS A 92 -12.97 -4.98 11.64
N ASP A 93 -13.88 -5.44 12.51
CA ASP A 93 -15.29 -5.63 12.15
C ASP A 93 -16.00 -4.31 11.87
N GLU A 94 -15.68 -3.27 12.65
CA GLU A 94 -16.20 -1.91 12.44
C GLU A 94 -15.67 -1.30 11.13
N ILE A 95 -14.39 -1.50 10.82
CA ILE A 95 -13.80 -1.07 9.55
C ILE A 95 -14.49 -1.75 8.38
N ARG A 96 -14.65 -3.08 8.46
CA ARG A 96 -15.33 -3.85 7.41
C ARG A 96 -16.76 -3.36 7.20
N ALA A 97 -17.51 -3.17 8.28
CA ALA A 97 -18.89 -2.68 8.21
C ALA A 97 -18.96 -1.28 7.55
N LEU A 98 -18.04 -0.39 7.90
CA LEU A 98 -17.96 0.94 7.33
C LEU A 98 -17.63 0.90 5.82
N GLU A 99 -16.61 0.13 5.43
CA GLU A 99 -16.19 0.00 4.01
C GLU A 99 -17.31 -0.64 3.16
N GLU A 100 -17.99 -1.68 3.67
CA GLU A 100 -19.13 -2.29 2.99
C GLU A 100 -20.34 -1.33 2.90
N ALA A 101 -20.55 -0.47 3.91
CA ALA A 101 -21.59 0.54 3.87
C ALA A 101 -21.32 1.60 2.79
N TYR A 102 -20.08 2.11 2.67
CA TYR A 102 -19.69 2.99 1.56
C TYR A 102 -19.93 2.31 0.20
N ALA A 103 -19.48 1.07 0.03
CA ALA A 103 -19.68 0.34 -1.21
C ALA A 103 -21.18 0.16 -1.54
N LYS A 104 -22.04 -0.14 -0.56
CA LYS A 104 -23.51 -0.24 -0.73
C LYS A 104 -24.17 1.08 -1.07
N HIS A 105 -23.54 2.21 -0.74
CA HIS A 105 -23.95 3.55 -1.19
C HIS A 105 -23.37 3.91 -2.57
N GLU A 106 -22.96 2.90 -3.33
CA GLU A 106 -22.39 3.05 -4.68
C GLU A 106 -21.07 3.83 -4.72
N ILE A 107 -20.32 3.92 -3.61
CA ILE A 107 -19.05 4.62 -3.52
C ILE A 107 -17.92 3.58 -3.55
N PRO A 108 -17.06 3.56 -4.59
CA PRO A 108 -15.86 2.74 -4.58
C PRO A 108 -14.94 3.12 -3.42
N VAL A 109 -14.39 2.11 -2.74
CA VAL A 109 -13.47 2.27 -1.61
C VAL A 109 -12.09 1.73 -1.97
N VAL A 110 -11.08 2.58 -1.93
CA VAL A 110 -9.67 2.15 -2.00
C VAL A 110 -9.10 2.19 -0.59
N SER A 111 -8.94 1.00 -0.01
CA SER A 111 -8.64 0.88 1.42
C SER A 111 -7.17 0.60 1.71
N ASN A 112 -6.63 1.30 2.71
CA ASN A 112 -5.34 0.99 3.34
C ASN A 112 -5.48 0.03 4.52
N ASN A 113 -6.70 -0.23 4.97
CA ASN A 113 -6.97 -1.05 6.14
C ASN A 113 -6.77 -2.55 5.85
N SER A 114 -6.61 -3.33 6.90
CA SER A 114 -6.41 -4.79 6.79
C SER A 114 -7.71 -5.61 6.89
N ALA A 115 -8.84 -4.97 7.20
CA ALA A 115 -10.08 -5.67 7.54
C ALA A 115 -10.62 -6.56 6.40
N CYS A 116 -10.52 -6.08 5.16
CA CYS A 116 -11.07 -6.78 3.98
C CYS A 116 -10.02 -7.56 3.18
N ARG A 117 -8.72 -7.56 3.57
CA ARG A 117 -7.64 -8.21 2.79
C ARG A 117 -7.81 -9.72 2.63
N GLY A 118 -8.41 -10.40 3.61
CA GLY A 118 -8.63 -11.85 3.60
C GLY A 118 -9.87 -12.30 2.83
N ILE A 119 -10.71 -11.40 2.34
CA ILE A 119 -11.95 -11.74 1.62
C ILE A 119 -11.61 -12.13 0.18
N GLU A 120 -12.12 -13.26 -0.31
CA GLU A 120 -11.73 -13.86 -1.59
C GLU A 120 -12.13 -13.02 -2.81
N ASP A 121 -13.26 -12.30 -2.74
CA ASP A 121 -13.76 -11.42 -3.80
C ASP A 121 -13.37 -9.95 -3.62
N VAL A 122 -12.49 -9.65 -2.66
CA VAL A 122 -11.90 -8.31 -2.49
C VAL A 122 -10.48 -8.33 -3.07
N PRO A 123 -10.21 -7.58 -4.15
CA PRO A 123 -8.90 -7.54 -4.74
C PRO A 123 -7.92 -6.81 -3.80
N MET A 124 -6.86 -7.49 -3.42
CA MET A 124 -5.69 -6.90 -2.78
C MET A 124 -4.66 -6.62 -3.86
N VAL A 125 -4.37 -5.35 -4.14
CA VAL A 125 -3.70 -4.96 -5.38
C VAL A 125 -2.37 -4.25 -5.14
N VAL A 126 -1.37 -4.67 -5.91
CA VAL A 126 -0.16 -3.93 -6.24
C VAL A 126 -0.17 -3.77 -7.76
N PRO A 127 -0.43 -2.58 -8.31
CA PRO A 127 -0.66 -2.38 -9.74
C PRO A 127 0.44 -2.91 -10.66
N GLU A 128 1.66 -3.00 -10.14
CA GLU A 128 2.81 -3.52 -10.85
C GLU A 128 2.90 -5.06 -10.84
N ILE A 129 2.06 -5.76 -10.05
CA ILE A 129 2.18 -7.21 -9.82
C ILE A 129 0.95 -7.97 -10.30
N ASN A 130 -0.25 -7.56 -9.88
CA ASN A 130 -1.46 -8.35 -10.00
C ASN A 130 -2.70 -7.53 -10.40
N ALA A 131 -2.56 -6.67 -11.37
CA ALA A 131 -3.65 -5.85 -11.88
C ALA A 131 -4.85 -6.66 -12.45
N ASP A 132 -4.64 -7.91 -12.81
CA ASP A 132 -5.66 -8.87 -13.26
C ASP A 132 -6.60 -9.30 -12.13
N HIS A 133 -6.20 -9.22 -10.87
CA HIS A 133 -7.05 -9.50 -9.72
C HIS A 133 -8.27 -8.57 -9.63
N LEU A 134 -8.26 -7.42 -10.31
CA LEU A 134 -9.43 -6.53 -10.38
C LEU A 134 -10.67 -7.22 -10.98
N ALA A 135 -10.51 -8.31 -11.72
CA ALA A 135 -11.63 -9.08 -12.29
C ALA A 135 -12.62 -9.60 -11.22
N VAL A 136 -12.18 -9.82 -9.97
CA VAL A 136 -13.08 -10.25 -8.89
C VAL A 136 -14.08 -9.18 -8.46
N ILE A 137 -13.88 -7.91 -8.83
CA ILE A 137 -14.78 -6.79 -8.48
C ILE A 137 -16.22 -7.09 -8.93
N GLU A 138 -16.41 -7.73 -10.08
CA GLU A 138 -17.75 -8.04 -10.58
C GLU A 138 -18.46 -9.09 -9.70
N ALA A 139 -17.73 -10.07 -9.16
CA ALA A 139 -18.28 -11.01 -8.19
C ALA A 139 -18.61 -10.32 -6.86
N GLN A 140 -17.73 -9.42 -6.41
CA GLN A 140 -17.95 -8.62 -5.20
C GLN A 140 -19.20 -7.74 -5.33
N LYS A 141 -19.38 -7.03 -6.45
CA LYS A 141 -20.57 -6.21 -6.71
C LYS A 141 -21.86 -7.03 -6.63
N LYS A 142 -21.87 -8.25 -7.20
CA LYS A 142 -23.00 -9.17 -7.08
C LYS A 142 -23.31 -9.54 -5.63
N ARG A 143 -22.29 -9.84 -4.83
CA ARG A 143 -22.43 -10.15 -3.39
C ARG A 143 -22.96 -8.97 -2.60
N LEU A 144 -22.47 -7.75 -2.89
CA LEU A 144 -22.88 -6.53 -2.18
C LEU A 144 -24.21 -5.96 -2.68
N GLY A 145 -24.70 -6.37 -3.88
CA GLY A 145 -25.88 -5.85 -4.51
C GLY A 145 -25.67 -4.43 -5.09
N THR A 146 -24.48 -4.12 -5.56
CA THR A 146 -24.08 -2.78 -6.07
C THR A 146 -23.85 -2.79 -7.58
N LYS A 147 -23.89 -1.61 -8.19
CA LYS A 147 -23.52 -1.39 -9.60
C LYS A 147 -22.12 -0.82 -9.73
N ASN A 148 -21.79 0.19 -8.95
CA ASN A 148 -20.52 0.92 -9.00
C ASN A 148 -19.69 0.73 -7.74
N GLY A 149 -20.33 0.50 -6.58
CA GLY A 149 -19.67 0.39 -5.30
C GLY A 149 -18.93 -0.93 -5.13
N PHE A 150 -17.69 -0.87 -4.68
CA PHE A 150 -16.83 -2.01 -4.36
C PHE A 150 -15.72 -1.59 -3.40
N ILE A 151 -14.98 -2.55 -2.89
CA ILE A 151 -13.80 -2.36 -2.05
C ILE A 151 -12.60 -2.98 -2.80
N ALA A 152 -11.54 -2.21 -2.97
CA ALA A 152 -10.22 -2.70 -3.35
C ALA A 152 -9.24 -2.32 -2.24
N VAL A 153 -8.35 -3.24 -1.86
CA VAL A 153 -7.44 -3.03 -0.73
C VAL A 153 -5.99 -3.04 -1.17
N LYS A 154 -5.19 -2.24 -0.52
CA LYS A 154 -3.74 -2.28 -0.61
C LYS A 154 -3.18 -3.29 0.41
N PRO A 155 -2.14 -4.08 0.07
CA PRO A 155 -1.51 -5.01 1.01
C PRO A 155 -0.72 -4.29 2.13
N ASN A 156 -0.19 -5.07 3.06
CA ASN A 156 0.66 -4.60 4.15
C ASN A 156 1.89 -3.83 3.64
N CYS A 157 2.34 -2.84 4.42
CA CYS A 157 3.47 -1.98 4.03
C CYS A 157 4.81 -2.70 4.02
N SER A 158 5.03 -3.69 4.89
CA SER A 158 6.32 -4.38 5.00
C SER A 158 6.62 -5.24 3.78
N ILE A 159 5.59 -5.88 3.20
CA ILE A 159 5.79 -6.75 2.03
C ILE A 159 6.10 -5.96 0.75
N GLN A 160 5.82 -4.67 0.72
CA GLN A 160 6.11 -3.81 -0.44
C GLN A 160 7.61 -3.65 -0.73
N SER A 161 8.49 -4.03 0.19
CA SER A 161 9.93 -4.02 -0.04
C SER A 161 10.40 -5.28 -0.79
N TYR A 162 9.92 -6.47 -0.43
CA TYR A 162 10.48 -7.73 -0.95
C TYR A 162 9.60 -8.45 -1.97
N VAL A 163 8.27 -8.33 -1.90
CA VAL A 163 7.38 -8.96 -2.88
C VAL A 163 7.64 -8.45 -4.28
N PRO A 164 7.78 -7.12 -4.53
CA PRO A 164 8.19 -6.63 -5.84
C PRO A 164 9.52 -7.18 -6.35
N ALA A 165 10.50 -7.39 -5.46
CA ALA A 165 11.79 -7.94 -5.84
C ALA A 165 11.73 -9.45 -6.19
N LEU A 166 10.84 -10.20 -5.55
CA LEU A 166 10.64 -11.62 -5.84
C LEU A 166 9.74 -11.87 -7.07
N THR A 167 8.81 -10.96 -7.37
CA THR A 167 7.83 -11.14 -8.46
C THR A 167 8.47 -11.40 -9.82
N PRO A 168 9.52 -10.67 -10.28
CA PRO A 168 10.19 -10.97 -11.54
C PRO A 168 10.91 -12.34 -11.59
N LEU A 169 11.04 -12.97 -10.43
CA LEU A 169 11.75 -14.25 -10.27
C LEU A 169 10.80 -15.45 -10.18
N LEU A 170 9.48 -15.26 -10.30
CA LEU A 170 8.48 -16.33 -10.17
C LEU A 170 8.66 -17.45 -11.22
N ASP A 171 9.15 -17.14 -12.41
CA ASP A 171 9.43 -18.13 -13.46
C ASP A 171 10.53 -19.14 -13.05
N PHE A 172 11.36 -18.79 -12.07
CA PHE A 172 12.35 -19.69 -11.49
C PHE A 172 11.78 -20.58 -10.38
N GLU A 173 10.49 -20.49 -10.12
CA GLU A 173 9.74 -21.28 -9.14
C GLU A 173 10.36 -21.20 -7.74
N PRO A 174 10.27 -20.05 -7.04
CA PRO A 174 10.73 -19.96 -5.66
C PRO A 174 9.95 -20.94 -4.77
N GLU A 175 10.70 -21.76 -4.00
CA GLU A 175 10.10 -22.78 -3.11
C GLU A 175 10.07 -22.34 -1.65
N LYS A 176 11.13 -21.68 -1.18
CA LYS A 176 11.28 -21.25 0.21
C LYS A 176 11.81 -19.84 0.27
N VAL A 177 11.21 -19.03 1.11
CA VAL A 177 11.65 -17.66 1.40
C VAL A 177 11.75 -17.48 2.91
N SER A 178 12.92 -17.03 3.38
CA SER A 178 13.10 -16.51 4.72
C SER A 178 13.25 -15.01 4.63
N VAL A 179 12.40 -14.26 5.35
CA VAL A 179 12.44 -12.80 5.36
C VAL A 179 12.48 -12.26 6.78
N CYS A 180 13.42 -11.35 7.03
CA CYS A 180 13.45 -10.53 8.23
C CYS A 180 13.21 -9.08 7.84
N THR A 181 12.15 -8.45 8.36
CA THR A 181 11.82 -7.05 8.05
C THR A 181 12.27 -6.11 9.18
N TYR A 182 12.85 -4.98 8.79
CA TYR A 182 13.26 -3.89 9.67
C TYR A 182 12.32 -2.71 9.42
N GLN A 183 11.31 -2.57 10.30
CA GLN A 183 10.20 -1.66 10.05
C GLN A 183 10.35 -0.33 10.80
N ALA A 184 10.26 0.77 10.08
CA ALA A 184 10.33 2.12 10.60
C ALA A 184 9.15 2.48 11.53
N ILE A 185 9.36 3.43 12.45
CA ILE A 185 8.38 3.85 13.46
C ILE A 185 7.13 4.49 12.87
N SER A 186 7.21 5.13 11.71
CA SER A 186 6.05 5.68 11.00
C SER A 186 5.02 4.62 10.59
N GLY A 187 5.42 3.33 10.46
CA GLY A 187 4.51 2.22 10.27
C GLY A 187 3.57 1.97 11.46
N ALA A 188 3.89 2.47 12.64
CA ALA A 188 3.04 2.51 13.83
C ALA A 188 2.27 3.85 13.98
N GLY A 189 2.31 4.74 12.97
CA GLY A 189 1.73 6.07 13.08
C GLY A 189 2.46 6.98 14.08
N LYS A 190 3.75 6.74 14.33
CA LYS A 190 4.57 7.43 15.33
C LYS A 190 5.75 8.17 14.71
N THR A 191 6.24 9.16 15.44
CA THR A 191 7.48 9.88 15.19
C THR A 191 8.39 9.74 16.41
N PHE A 192 9.67 10.07 16.31
CA PHE A 192 10.56 10.09 17.49
C PHE A 192 10.10 11.10 18.56
N LYS A 193 9.37 12.15 18.18
CA LYS A 193 8.75 13.08 19.14
C LYS A 193 7.64 12.41 19.96
N THR A 194 6.83 11.56 19.32
CA THR A 194 5.67 10.90 19.95
C THR A 194 6.00 9.51 20.49
N TRP A 195 7.18 9.00 20.20
CA TRP A 195 7.69 7.70 20.67
C TRP A 195 9.20 7.77 20.93
N PRO A 196 9.66 8.58 21.90
CA PRO A 196 11.09 8.78 22.19
C PRO A 196 11.82 7.50 22.61
N GLU A 197 11.13 6.51 23.18
CA GLU A 197 11.70 5.22 23.62
C GLU A 197 12.21 4.36 22.46
N MET A 198 11.89 4.75 21.21
CA MET A 198 12.43 4.09 20.02
C MET A 198 13.82 4.61 19.61
N VAL A 199 14.28 5.72 20.19
CA VAL A 199 15.65 6.18 19.95
C VAL A 199 16.61 5.15 20.54
N ASP A 200 17.58 4.71 19.73
CA ASP A 200 18.58 3.68 20.11
C ASP A 200 17.96 2.35 20.58
N ASN A 201 16.84 1.94 19.96
CA ASN A 201 16.10 0.73 20.35
C ASN A 201 15.65 -0.11 19.16
N VAL A 202 15.50 -1.43 19.38
CA VAL A 202 14.91 -2.40 18.46
C VAL A 202 13.87 -3.23 19.22
N ILE A 203 12.64 -3.30 18.73
CA ILE A 203 11.60 -4.16 19.29
C ILE A 203 11.47 -5.40 18.40
N PRO A 204 11.66 -6.63 18.90
CA PRO A 204 11.68 -7.87 18.11
C PRO A 204 10.28 -8.40 17.76
N TYR A 205 9.24 -7.62 17.99
CA TYR A 205 7.85 -8.02 17.80
C TYR A 205 6.97 -6.87 17.32
N ILE A 206 6.16 -7.16 16.27
CA ILE A 206 5.10 -6.27 15.80
C ILE A 206 3.83 -7.11 15.64
N GLY A 207 2.77 -6.78 16.38
CA GLY A 207 1.56 -7.60 16.46
C GLY A 207 0.95 -7.96 15.10
N GLY A 208 0.93 -9.26 14.78
CA GLY A 208 0.34 -9.81 13.55
C GLY A 208 1.12 -9.54 12.25
N GLU A 209 2.30 -8.91 12.30
CA GLU A 209 3.06 -8.60 11.08
C GLU A 209 3.71 -9.85 10.46
N ASP A 210 4.18 -10.80 11.27
CA ASP A 210 4.73 -12.06 10.77
C ASP A 210 3.70 -12.83 9.93
N GLU A 211 2.44 -12.91 10.41
CA GLU A 211 1.38 -13.61 9.68
C GLU A 211 1.00 -12.90 8.38
N LYS A 212 0.92 -11.57 8.38
CA LYS A 212 0.68 -10.80 7.15
C LYS A 212 1.82 -11.01 6.15
N SER A 213 3.07 -10.96 6.62
CA SER A 213 4.26 -11.16 5.79
C SER A 213 4.35 -12.56 5.19
N LYS A 214 3.77 -13.59 5.84
CA LYS A 214 3.69 -14.95 5.30
C LYS A 214 2.56 -15.14 4.29
N ASN A 215 1.39 -14.56 4.57
CA ASN A 215 0.16 -14.92 3.86
C ASN A 215 -0.21 -13.94 2.73
N GLU A 216 -0.02 -12.62 2.90
CA GLU A 216 -0.41 -11.64 1.90
C GLU A 216 0.35 -11.81 0.55
N PRO A 217 1.66 -12.15 0.52
CA PRO A 217 2.34 -12.43 -0.74
C PRO A 217 1.70 -13.55 -1.56
N LEU A 218 1.20 -14.61 -0.91
CA LEU A 218 0.55 -15.74 -1.57
C LEU A 218 -0.76 -15.32 -2.25
N LYS A 219 -1.50 -14.37 -1.67
CA LYS A 219 -2.68 -13.78 -2.31
C LYS A 219 -2.28 -12.93 -3.52
N LEU A 220 -1.22 -12.14 -3.43
CA LEU A 220 -0.73 -11.32 -4.54
C LEU A 220 -0.25 -12.15 -5.73
N TRP A 221 0.37 -13.30 -5.48
CA TRP A 221 0.84 -14.24 -6.50
C TRP A 221 -0.18 -15.33 -6.84
N GLY A 222 -1.38 -15.21 -6.31
CA GLY A 222 -2.51 -16.08 -6.63
C GLY A 222 -3.07 -15.81 -8.02
N HIS A 223 -4.23 -16.39 -8.30
CA HIS A 223 -4.96 -16.20 -9.55
C HIS A 223 -6.45 -16.05 -9.29
N VAL A 224 -7.17 -15.56 -10.29
CA VAL A 224 -8.62 -15.43 -10.23
C VAL A 224 -9.26 -16.70 -10.80
N GLU A 225 -10.13 -17.33 -10.04
CA GLU A 225 -10.92 -18.49 -10.42
C GLU A 225 -12.34 -18.34 -9.88
N ASP A 226 -13.35 -18.50 -10.71
CA ASP A 226 -14.79 -18.42 -10.36
C ASP A 226 -15.18 -17.18 -9.54
N GLY A 227 -14.58 -16.02 -9.87
CA GLY A 227 -14.85 -14.75 -9.21
C GLY A 227 -14.21 -14.60 -7.82
N LYS A 228 -13.24 -15.44 -7.49
CA LYS A 228 -12.46 -15.44 -6.24
C LYS A 228 -10.98 -15.41 -6.53
N ILE A 229 -10.20 -14.92 -5.58
CA ILE A 229 -8.75 -15.02 -5.60
C ILE A 229 -8.35 -16.29 -4.85
N VAL A 230 -7.71 -17.22 -5.57
CA VAL A 230 -7.10 -18.42 -5.04
C VAL A 230 -5.63 -18.12 -4.77
N ASN A 231 -5.19 -18.32 -3.53
CA ASN A 231 -3.82 -18.03 -3.14
C ASN A 231 -2.83 -19.01 -3.80
N ALA A 232 -1.64 -18.52 -4.14
CA ALA A 232 -0.53 -19.38 -4.54
C ALA A 232 -0.15 -20.35 -3.41
N ALA A 233 0.21 -21.58 -3.77
CA ALA A 233 0.65 -22.59 -2.80
C ALA A 233 2.13 -22.42 -2.39
N LEU A 234 2.92 -21.76 -3.22
CA LEU A 234 4.36 -21.51 -3.03
C LEU A 234 4.70 -20.04 -3.30
N PRO A 235 5.82 -19.55 -2.78
CA PRO A 235 6.79 -20.23 -1.89
C PRO A 235 6.28 -20.41 -0.47
N VAL A 236 6.90 -21.34 0.28
CA VAL A 236 6.75 -21.37 1.75
C VAL A 236 7.54 -20.20 2.34
N ILE A 237 6.88 -19.35 3.09
CA ILE A 237 7.47 -18.10 3.63
C ILE A 237 7.61 -18.20 5.14
N SER A 238 8.83 -18.01 5.64
CA SER A 238 9.09 -17.75 7.06
C SER A 238 9.41 -16.27 7.24
N ALA A 239 8.69 -15.59 8.12
CA ALA A 239 8.84 -14.16 8.34
C ALA A 239 9.11 -13.83 9.80
N GLN A 240 9.97 -12.85 10.03
CA GLN A 240 10.22 -12.22 11.32
C GLN A 240 10.23 -10.71 11.14
N CYS A 241 9.40 -9.99 11.90
CA CYS A 241 9.20 -8.56 11.72
C CYS A 241 9.65 -7.78 12.98
N LEU A 242 10.65 -6.91 12.78
CA LEU A 242 11.23 -6.10 13.84
C LEU A 242 10.89 -4.61 13.64
N ARG A 243 10.68 -3.89 14.75
CA ARG A 243 10.60 -2.42 14.75
C ARG A 243 11.99 -1.87 15.05
N VAL A 244 12.45 -0.95 14.20
CA VAL A 244 13.79 -0.35 14.31
C VAL A 244 13.71 1.17 14.45
N ALA A 245 14.77 1.77 14.97
CA ALA A 245 14.93 3.21 15.17
C ALA A 245 15.16 3.96 13.83
N CYS A 246 14.21 3.82 12.89
CA CYS A 246 14.19 4.57 11.63
C CYS A 246 12.88 5.36 11.55
N SER A 247 12.91 6.59 11.02
CA SER A 247 11.70 7.40 10.82
C SER A 247 10.80 6.78 9.78
N ASP A 248 11.34 6.52 8.58
CA ASP A 248 10.64 6.00 7.40
C ASP A 248 11.53 5.01 6.65
N GLY A 249 10.89 4.15 5.86
CA GLY A 249 11.53 3.13 5.05
C GLY A 249 11.53 1.76 5.73
N HIS A 250 10.84 0.77 5.11
CA HIS A 250 10.86 -0.62 5.54
C HIS A 250 11.88 -1.39 4.71
N MET A 251 12.86 -1.98 5.38
CA MET A 251 13.86 -2.83 4.77
C MET A 251 13.51 -4.29 5.01
N ALA A 252 13.91 -5.17 4.10
CA ALA A 252 13.80 -6.62 4.25
C ALA A 252 15.11 -7.30 3.88
N ALA A 253 15.61 -8.16 4.76
CA ALA A 253 16.65 -9.14 4.43
C ALA A 253 15.97 -10.42 3.98
N VAL A 254 16.25 -10.86 2.76
CA VAL A 254 15.58 -11.98 2.08
C VAL A 254 16.59 -13.06 1.77
N SER A 255 16.25 -14.33 2.08
CA SER A 255 16.92 -15.52 1.57
C SER A 255 15.91 -16.37 0.83
N VAL A 256 16.26 -16.90 -0.35
CA VAL A 256 15.35 -17.61 -1.24
C VAL A 256 15.99 -18.82 -1.87
N SER A 257 15.23 -19.93 -1.96
CA SER A 257 15.57 -21.13 -2.73
C SER A 257 14.60 -21.29 -3.89
N PHE A 258 15.09 -21.73 -5.03
CA PHE A 258 14.36 -21.92 -6.27
C PHE A 258 14.39 -23.37 -6.72
N LYS A 259 13.30 -23.85 -7.31
CA LYS A 259 13.29 -25.14 -7.99
C LYS A 259 14.15 -25.11 -9.26
N LYS A 260 14.16 -23.99 -9.97
CA LYS A 260 14.98 -23.71 -11.15
C LYS A 260 16.00 -22.63 -10.77
N LYS A 261 17.11 -22.99 -10.14
CA LYS A 261 18.10 -22.02 -9.66
C LYS A 261 18.60 -21.12 -10.80
N PRO A 262 18.31 -19.78 -10.77
CA PRO A 262 18.85 -18.84 -11.75
C PRO A 262 20.34 -18.54 -11.46
N THR A 263 21.03 -17.91 -12.41
CA THR A 263 22.31 -17.26 -12.13
C THR A 263 22.11 -15.86 -11.54
N ILE A 264 23.15 -15.30 -10.94
CA ILE A 264 23.13 -13.90 -10.42
C ILE A 264 22.80 -12.92 -11.55
N GLU A 265 23.36 -13.13 -12.73
CA GLU A 265 23.14 -12.31 -13.92
C GLU A 265 21.68 -12.36 -14.36
N GLN A 266 21.09 -13.55 -14.39
CA GLN A 266 19.66 -13.70 -14.72
C GLN A 266 18.75 -12.98 -13.70
N ILE A 267 19.07 -13.04 -12.42
CA ILE A 267 18.31 -12.30 -11.39
C ILE A 267 18.41 -10.79 -11.64
N LYS A 268 19.61 -10.25 -11.85
CA LYS A 268 19.84 -8.83 -12.11
C LYS A 268 19.14 -8.39 -13.40
N GLU A 269 19.18 -9.19 -14.45
CA GLU A 269 18.51 -8.95 -15.73
C GLU A 269 16.99 -8.88 -15.55
N ARG A 270 16.39 -9.81 -14.78
CA ARG A 270 14.97 -9.79 -14.46
C ARG A 270 14.58 -8.51 -13.72
N TRP A 271 15.37 -8.03 -12.77
CA TRP A 271 15.10 -6.78 -12.07
C TRP A 271 15.24 -5.56 -12.99
N ALA A 272 16.27 -5.50 -13.81
CA ALA A 272 16.53 -4.38 -14.71
C ALA A 272 15.47 -4.22 -15.81
N ASN A 273 14.93 -5.34 -16.30
CA ASN A 273 13.98 -5.37 -17.42
C ASN A 273 12.52 -5.59 -16.97
N TYR A 274 12.21 -5.46 -15.68
CA TYR A 274 10.86 -5.67 -15.19
C TYR A 274 9.94 -4.50 -15.56
N GLU A 275 9.19 -4.68 -16.64
CA GLU A 275 8.14 -3.75 -17.06
C GLU A 275 6.80 -4.10 -16.42
N THR A 276 6.13 -3.09 -15.90
CA THR A 276 4.88 -3.25 -15.16
C THR A 276 3.68 -2.77 -15.96
N GLU A 277 2.49 -3.28 -15.65
CA GLU A 277 1.25 -2.79 -16.25
C GLU A 277 1.00 -1.31 -15.91
N ALA A 278 1.34 -0.89 -14.70
CA ALA A 278 1.25 0.51 -14.28
C ALA A 278 2.06 1.45 -15.19
N GLN A 279 3.26 1.02 -15.62
CA GLN A 279 4.11 1.77 -16.56
C GLN A 279 3.53 1.76 -17.98
N ARG A 280 3.04 0.61 -18.47
CA ARG A 280 2.41 0.51 -19.80
C ARG A 280 1.14 1.34 -19.94
N LEU A 281 0.37 1.43 -18.86
CA LEU A 281 -0.84 2.27 -18.79
C LEU A 281 -0.54 3.76 -18.54
N GLU A 282 0.73 4.12 -18.36
CA GLU A 282 1.20 5.48 -18.07
C GLU A 282 0.48 6.11 -16.88
N LEU A 283 0.33 5.32 -15.79
CA LEU A 283 -0.28 5.84 -14.58
C LEU A 283 0.61 6.96 -13.98
N PRO A 284 0.03 8.08 -13.53
CA PRO A 284 0.79 9.24 -13.07
C PRO A 284 1.82 8.96 -11.98
N SER A 285 1.50 8.05 -11.06
CA SER A 285 2.38 7.67 -9.93
C SER A 285 3.27 6.45 -10.23
N ALA A 286 3.20 5.88 -11.45
CA ALA A 286 3.98 4.69 -11.80
C ALA A 286 5.48 4.99 -11.82
N PRO A 287 6.31 4.33 -10.99
CA PRO A 287 7.75 4.55 -10.96
C PRO A 287 8.44 4.02 -12.23
N LYS A 288 9.40 4.78 -12.75
CA LYS A 288 10.20 4.42 -13.94
C LYS A 288 11.69 4.71 -13.69
N PRO A 289 12.53 3.70 -13.42
CA PRO A 289 12.21 2.27 -13.26
C PRO A 289 11.49 1.97 -11.93
N PHE A 290 10.82 0.80 -11.87
CA PHE A 290 10.17 0.34 -10.64
C PHE A 290 11.18 -0.24 -9.64
N LEU A 291 12.10 -1.08 -10.13
CA LEU A 291 13.12 -1.75 -9.34
C LEU A 291 14.51 -1.16 -9.66
N GLN A 292 15.33 -0.93 -8.64
CA GLN A 292 16.70 -0.48 -8.79
C GLN A 292 17.64 -1.37 -7.99
N TYR A 293 18.53 -2.07 -8.68
CA TYR A 293 19.63 -2.81 -8.04
C TYR A 293 20.87 -1.93 -7.87
N PHE A 294 21.47 -1.97 -6.69
CA PHE A 294 22.72 -1.28 -6.35
C PHE A 294 23.87 -2.28 -6.23
N GLU A 295 24.97 -2.04 -6.95
CA GLU A 295 26.19 -2.84 -6.84
C GLU A 295 27.02 -2.48 -5.59
N ASP A 296 26.85 -1.27 -5.08
CA ASP A 296 27.49 -0.83 -3.83
C ASP A 296 27.04 -1.68 -2.66
N PRO A 297 27.97 -2.42 -1.99
CA PRO A 297 27.63 -3.32 -0.89
C PRO A 297 27.07 -2.62 0.35
N SER A 298 27.14 -1.30 0.45
CA SER A 298 26.55 -0.50 1.52
C SER A 298 25.10 -0.09 1.25
N ARG A 299 24.56 -0.39 0.05
CA ARG A 299 23.22 0.00 -0.39
C ARG A 299 22.28 -1.22 -0.49
N PRO A 300 20.95 -1.05 -0.32
CA PRO A 300 20.24 0.20 -0.03
C PRO A 300 20.35 0.63 1.44
N GLN A 301 20.24 1.93 1.68
CA GLN A 301 20.15 2.53 3.01
C GLN A 301 18.84 3.30 3.14
N THR A 302 18.13 3.19 4.26
CA THR A 302 16.83 3.85 4.46
C THR A 302 16.89 5.36 4.22
N ARG A 303 17.94 6.01 4.69
CA ARG A 303 18.11 7.46 4.57
C ARG A 303 18.43 7.94 3.13
N LEU A 304 19.09 7.11 2.33
CA LEU A 304 19.53 7.46 0.98
C LEU A 304 18.55 7.02 -0.10
N ASP A 305 17.84 5.89 0.12
CA ASP A 305 17.17 5.16 -0.96
C ASP A 305 15.66 5.00 -0.79
N ARG A 306 15.09 5.34 0.39
CA ARG A 306 13.66 5.21 0.62
C ARG A 306 12.82 6.11 -0.30
N ASP A 307 13.37 7.25 -0.72
CA ASP A 307 12.69 8.22 -1.58
C ASP A 307 12.91 7.95 -3.09
N PHE A 308 13.52 6.81 -3.45
CA PHE A 308 13.70 6.43 -4.85
C PHE A 308 12.37 6.48 -5.60
N GLN A 309 12.37 7.14 -6.78
CA GLN A 309 11.15 7.41 -7.56
C GLN A 309 10.04 8.07 -6.70
N ASN A 310 10.39 9.12 -5.95
CA ASN A 310 9.49 9.81 -5.02
C ASN A 310 8.84 8.86 -3.98
N GLY A 311 9.53 7.78 -3.60
CA GLY A 311 9.06 6.77 -2.67
C GLY A 311 8.14 5.70 -3.26
N PHE A 312 7.92 5.70 -4.59
CA PHE A 312 7.13 4.67 -5.28
C PHE A 312 7.99 3.49 -5.76
N GLY A 313 9.28 3.66 -5.94
CA GLY A 313 10.20 2.61 -6.37
C GLY A 313 10.65 1.70 -5.23
N VAL A 314 11.32 0.61 -5.60
CA VAL A 314 11.93 -0.37 -4.69
C VAL A 314 13.43 -0.47 -4.97
N SER A 315 14.23 -0.29 -3.93
CA SER A 315 15.68 -0.38 -3.97
C SER A 315 16.13 -1.77 -3.53
N ILE A 316 17.04 -2.39 -4.29
CA ILE A 316 17.55 -3.75 -4.06
C ILE A 316 19.08 -3.70 -4.05
N GLY A 317 19.69 -4.49 -3.20
CA GLY A 317 21.14 -4.63 -3.18
C GLY A 317 21.60 -5.89 -2.46
N ARG A 318 22.91 -6.07 -2.36
CA ARG A 318 23.49 -7.19 -1.60
C ARG A 318 23.13 -8.58 -2.14
N LEU A 319 22.83 -8.74 -3.44
CA LEU A 319 22.60 -10.06 -4.04
C LEU A 319 23.90 -10.89 -3.98
N ARG A 320 23.80 -12.07 -3.40
CA ARG A 320 24.91 -13.02 -3.27
C ARG A 320 24.41 -14.42 -3.03
N GLU A 321 25.23 -15.42 -3.30
CA GLU A 321 24.96 -16.81 -2.95
C GLU A 321 24.82 -17.01 -1.44
N ASP A 322 24.01 -17.99 -1.06
CA ASP A 322 23.78 -18.41 0.31
C ASP A 322 24.08 -19.92 0.47
N LYS A 323 24.49 -20.33 1.68
CA LYS A 323 24.80 -21.74 1.95
C LYS A 323 23.59 -22.57 2.37
N LEU A 324 22.54 -21.92 2.91
CA LEU A 324 21.31 -22.60 3.37
C LEU A 324 20.19 -22.48 2.34
N PHE A 325 20.20 -21.37 1.59
CA PHE A 325 19.33 -21.09 0.46
C PHE A 325 20.18 -20.95 -0.80
N ASP A 326 19.56 -20.63 -1.93
CA ASP A 326 20.33 -20.36 -3.14
C ASP A 326 20.94 -18.96 -3.11
N TYR A 327 20.12 -17.96 -2.76
CA TYR A 327 20.51 -16.55 -2.76
C TYR A 327 19.95 -15.79 -1.58
N ARG A 328 20.62 -14.67 -1.26
CA ARG A 328 20.13 -13.65 -0.34
C ARG A 328 20.41 -12.25 -0.85
N PHE A 329 19.53 -11.33 -0.52
CA PHE A 329 19.59 -9.92 -0.90
C PHE A 329 18.86 -9.05 0.11
N VAL A 330 18.92 -7.72 -0.05
CA VAL A 330 18.24 -6.76 0.79
C VAL A 330 17.39 -5.86 -0.09
N CYS A 331 16.18 -5.56 0.37
CA CYS A 331 15.24 -4.67 -0.30
C CYS A 331 14.81 -3.53 0.62
N LEU A 332 14.42 -2.41 0.03
CA LEU A 332 13.92 -1.24 0.73
C LEU A 332 12.79 -0.58 -0.06
N SER A 333 11.72 -0.19 0.62
CA SER A 333 10.67 0.66 0.08
C SER A 333 10.20 1.70 1.08
N HIS A 334 9.58 2.79 0.61
CA HIS A 334 9.01 3.81 1.48
C HIS A 334 7.64 3.35 2.03
N ASN A 335 7.58 3.05 3.33
CA ASN A 335 6.41 2.44 3.97
C ASN A 335 5.16 3.32 4.02
N THR A 336 5.27 4.64 4.04
CA THR A 336 4.12 5.55 4.08
C THR A 336 3.73 6.10 2.70
N VAL A 337 4.62 6.00 1.70
CA VAL A 337 4.31 6.29 0.30
C VAL A 337 3.90 4.99 -0.37
N ARG A 338 4.82 4.22 -0.98
CA ARG A 338 4.51 2.95 -1.62
C ARG A 338 3.75 2.00 -0.71
N GLY A 339 4.23 1.86 0.52
CA GLY A 339 3.65 0.96 1.52
C GLY A 339 2.28 1.39 2.06
N ALA A 340 1.82 2.63 1.83
CA ALA A 340 0.55 3.15 2.35
C ALA A 340 -0.17 4.03 1.33
N ALA A 341 -0.24 5.35 1.55
CA ALA A 341 -1.06 6.27 0.76
C ALA A 341 -0.72 6.27 -0.74
N GLY A 342 0.57 6.28 -1.10
CA GLY A 342 0.99 6.25 -2.50
C GLY A 342 0.57 4.97 -3.21
N GLY A 343 0.72 3.80 -2.57
CA GLY A 343 0.23 2.54 -3.13
C GLY A 343 -1.29 2.53 -3.32
N GLY A 344 -2.04 3.18 -2.40
CA GLY A 344 -3.49 3.40 -2.56
C GLY A 344 -3.80 4.30 -3.76
N ILE A 345 -3.05 5.40 -3.93
CA ILE A 345 -3.21 6.32 -5.08
C ILE A 345 -2.96 5.57 -6.39
N LEU A 346 -1.86 4.84 -6.51
CA LEU A 346 -1.54 4.07 -7.71
C LEU A 346 -2.61 2.99 -8.00
N THR A 347 -3.19 2.37 -6.97
CA THR A 347 -4.33 1.45 -7.12
C THR A 347 -5.57 2.18 -7.65
N ALA A 348 -5.88 3.38 -7.15
CA ALA A 348 -7.00 4.18 -7.65
C ALA A 348 -6.78 4.62 -9.10
N GLU A 349 -5.56 5.02 -9.48
CA GLU A 349 -5.20 5.33 -10.87
C GLU A 349 -5.46 4.14 -11.80
N LEU A 350 -5.06 2.92 -11.38
CA LEU A 350 -5.32 1.69 -12.12
C LEU A 350 -6.82 1.44 -12.29
N LEU A 351 -7.60 1.59 -11.20
CA LEU A 351 -9.06 1.40 -11.21
C LEU A 351 -9.75 2.41 -12.14
N CYS A 352 -9.36 3.68 -12.11
CA CYS A 352 -9.87 4.71 -13.02
C CYS A 352 -9.48 4.40 -14.47
N ARG A 353 -8.21 4.05 -14.73
CA ARG A 353 -7.71 3.77 -16.10
C ARG A 353 -8.38 2.55 -16.72
N LYS A 354 -8.74 1.54 -15.91
CA LYS A 354 -9.48 0.35 -16.35
C LYS A 354 -11.01 0.53 -16.33
N GLY A 355 -11.52 1.69 -15.96
CA GLY A 355 -12.95 2.03 -16.01
C GLY A 355 -13.79 1.45 -14.85
N TYR A 356 -13.17 0.97 -13.78
CA TYR A 356 -13.91 0.50 -12.59
C TYR A 356 -14.50 1.65 -11.76
N ILE A 357 -13.83 2.80 -11.72
CA ILE A 357 -14.32 4.02 -11.07
C ILE A 357 -14.81 4.99 -12.14
N PRO A 358 -16.13 5.19 -12.27
CA PRO A 358 -16.68 6.21 -13.16
C PRO A 358 -16.66 7.59 -12.51
N HIS A 359 -16.66 8.66 -13.33
CA HIS A 359 -17.06 9.98 -12.83
C HIS A 359 -18.55 9.95 -12.43
N ARG A 360 -18.86 10.45 -11.26
CA ARG A 360 -20.25 10.66 -10.85
C ARG A 360 -20.74 12.02 -11.35
N VAL A 361 -21.82 12.00 -12.08
CA VAL A 361 -22.51 13.21 -12.59
C VAL A 361 -23.22 13.95 -11.48
#